data_e3fe5d5a376905326d0142ad2a2be6aa
#
_entry.id   e3fe5d5a376905326d0142ad2a2be6aa
#
_cell.length_a   1.000
_cell.length_b   1.000
_cell.length_c   1.000
_cell.angle_alpha   90.00
_cell.angle_beta   90.00
_cell.angle_gamma   90.00
#
_symmetry.space_group_name_H-M   'P 1'
#
loop_
_entity.id
_entity.type
_entity.pdbx_description
1 polymer ?
#
loop_
_entity_poly.entity_id
_entity_poly.type
_entity_poly.pdbx_seq_one_letter_code
_entity_poly.pdbx_strand_id
1 'polypeptide(L)'
;MKTKDCLIPALGLLTMSCAQHPDMPNILYVFPDQFRSSAMAFWDQPGFEGAQRWQADPVVTPRLDGFARESLVLTRAVSTCPLSSPYRGMFLTGMYPERNGIISNCMAERPQNTLNPSATCISDVLAGAGYQCAYIGKLHAEVPMKNDPANPGHYVSNRRPEWDAYTPAERRHGFEYWYSYGTFDEHHNPHYWDTKGVRHDPHEFSVAHETRKAIEFLHRRDRKRPFFLCVAYNPPHSPYEDPSTDCLPEDYAHYKDRPLSELYVRKNADTTLSKAPFIRQYFSNVTSVDRHFGMLLDELRCLGLDRNTIVVFTADHGETMCSQGTYDPKNSVWTESFNVPFILRYPGKIKPRVDSVLMASVDIMPTLLSLTGNCIPSSVEGQDLSSLFLTGEGERSNAALYLRNVNGEPDSDGLYRHFFPVARGLKTDRYTFEISLQRDYTLNEVIIYDDLEDPYQLHNLDYREHRVLFDNLCALLSQKLSQSADVWDRENILNKILEQI
;
A
#
# COMPACT_ATOMS: atom_id res chain seq x y z
N MET A 1 12.59 39.21 61.57
CA MET A 1 11.98 38.03 60.97
C MET A 1 11.44 38.47 59.62
N LYS A 2 12.09 38.10 58.50
CA LYS A 2 11.70 38.48 57.11
C LYS A 2 11.17 37.21 56.48
N THR A 3 9.92 37.20 56.09
CA THR A 3 9.27 36.17 55.32
C THR A 3 9.73 36.26 53.86
N LYS A 4 10.22 35.14 53.30
CA LYS A 4 10.57 35.01 51.88
C LYS A 4 9.34 34.49 51.14
N ASP A 5 8.84 35.33 50.20
CA ASP A 5 7.85 34.92 49.25
C ASP A 5 8.49 34.02 48.15
N CYS A 6 7.96 32.81 47.99
CA CYS A 6 8.27 31.94 46.88
C CYS A 6 7.40 32.28 45.69
N LEU A 7 7.99 32.84 44.66
CA LEU A 7 7.37 32.99 43.34
C LEU A 7 7.45 31.67 42.62
N ILE A 8 6.29 31.07 42.31
CA ILE A 8 6.14 29.94 41.39
C ILE A 8 6.01 30.52 39.99
N PRO A 9 6.88 30.11 39.04
CA PRO A 9 6.69 30.56 37.66
C PRO A 9 5.50 29.82 37.06
N ALA A 10 4.49 30.55 36.59
CA ALA A 10 3.39 30.02 35.79
C ALA A 10 3.94 29.52 34.44
N LEU A 11 3.84 28.22 34.25
CA LEU A 11 4.11 27.56 32.97
C LEU A 11 3.00 27.97 32.00
N GLY A 12 3.28 28.90 31.09
CA GLY A 12 2.37 29.27 30.03
C GLY A 12 2.21 28.13 29.05
N LEU A 13 1.05 27.49 29.03
CA LEU A 13 0.61 26.67 27.89
C LEU A 13 0.50 27.56 26.68
N LEU A 14 1.49 27.49 25.79
CA LEU A 14 1.37 27.99 24.41
C LEU A 14 0.38 27.05 23.69
N THR A 15 -0.90 27.39 23.73
CA THR A 15 -1.86 26.88 22.76
C THR A 15 -1.47 27.45 21.41
N MET A 16 -0.79 26.67 20.59
CA MET A 16 -0.68 26.98 19.16
C MET A 16 -2.10 26.90 18.58
N SER A 17 -2.75 28.04 18.49
CA SER A 17 -3.94 28.23 17.68
C SER A 17 -3.52 28.05 16.23
N CYS A 18 -3.78 26.86 15.65
CA CYS A 18 -3.73 26.68 14.21
C CYS A 18 -4.77 27.61 13.60
N ALA A 19 -4.31 28.71 13.01
CA ALA A 19 -5.14 29.54 12.17
C ALA A 19 -5.71 28.64 11.06
N GLN A 20 -7.03 28.57 10.92
CA GLN A 20 -7.68 27.89 9.80
C GLN A 20 -7.21 28.59 8.52
N HIS A 21 -6.35 27.89 7.74
CA HIS A 21 -5.98 28.36 6.41
C HIS A 21 -7.16 28.07 5.47
N PRO A 22 -7.72 29.10 4.79
CA PRO A 22 -8.87 28.93 3.90
C PRO A 22 -8.61 28.09 2.65
N ASP A 23 -7.38 27.64 2.43
CA ASP A 23 -6.92 26.97 1.22
C ASP A 23 -6.38 25.54 1.43
N MET A 24 -6.66 24.88 2.57
CA MET A 24 -6.21 23.50 2.77
C MET A 24 -6.89 22.55 1.75
N PRO A 25 -6.12 21.76 0.96
CA PRO A 25 -6.72 20.86 -0.02
C PRO A 25 -7.39 19.68 0.65
N ASN A 26 -8.42 19.15 0.01
CA ASN A 26 -8.93 17.82 0.33
C ASN A 26 -7.95 16.75 -0.14
N ILE A 27 -8.08 15.53 0.40
CA ILE A 27 -7.35 14.36 -0.06
C ILE A 27 -8.36 13.25 -0.37
N LEU A 28 -8.32 12.71 -1.58
CA LEU A 28 -8.91 11.42 -1.96
C LEU A 28 -7.77 10.44 -2.21
N TYR A 29 -7.63 9.44 -1.34
CA TYR A 29 -6.63 8.40 -1.43
C TYR A 29 -7.30 7.07 -1.74
N VAL A 30 -7.10 6.56 -2.95
CA VAL A 30 -7.69 5.29 -3.42
C VAL A 30 -6.58 4.28 -3.63
N PHE A 31 -6.70 3.12 -2.99
CA PHE A 31 -5.74 2.04 -3.15
C PHE A 31 -6.43 0.67 -3.12
N PRO A 32 -6.58 0.03 -4.27
CA PRO A 32 -7.00 -1.35 -4.36
C PRO A 32 -5.91 -2.30 -3.84
N ASP A 33 -6.33 -3.45 -3.31
CA ASP A 33 -5.44 -4.53 -2.88
C ASP A 33 -4.96 -5.34 -4.08
N GLN A 34 -3.65 -5.62 -4.15
CA GLN A 34 -3.05 -6.52 -5.14
C GLN A 34 -3.13 -6.03 -6.59
N PHE A 35 -3.07 -4.70 -6.80
CA PHE A 35 -3.12 -4.09 -8.14
C PHE A 35 -1.71 -3.88 -8.69
N ARG A 36 -1.26 -4.72 -9.63
CA ARG A 36 0.10 -4.64 -10.18
C ARG A 36 0.31 -3.42 -11.09
N SER A 37 1.50 -2.86 -11.05
CA SER A 37 1.85 -1.63 -11.78
C SER A 37 1.74 -1.74 -13.31
N SER A 38 1.84 -2.96 -13.88
CA SER A 38 1.66 -3.21 -15.31
C SER A 38 0.21 -3.23 -15.76
N ALA A 39 -0.76 -3.36 -14.82
CA ALA A 39 -2.18 -3.44 -15.16
C ALA A 39 -2.82 -2.05 -15.36
N MET A 40 -2.18 -1.21 -16.17
CA MET A 40 -2.64 0.13 -16.56
C MET A 40 -2.32 0.33 -18.04
N ALA A 41 -3.36 0.46 -18.90
CA ALA A 41 -3.21 0.50 -20.35
C ALA A 41 -2.46 1.73 -20.87
N PHE A 42 -2.43 2.82 -20.10
CA PHE A 42 -1.78 4.06 -20.55
C PHE A 42 -0.26 3.92 -20.77
N TRP A 43 0.42 2.94 -20.19
CA TRP A 43 1.86 2.78 -20.37
C TRP A 43 2.28 2.56 -21.85
N ASP A 44 1.38 1.96 -22.65
CA ASP A 44 1.60 1.74 -24.09
C ASP A 44 0.92 2.82 -24.96
N GLN A 45 0.45 3.93 -24.37
CA GLN A 45 -0.26 4.99 -25.07
C GLN A 45 0.62 6.23 -25.33
N PRO A 46 0.25 7.08 -26.31
CA PRO A 46 0.94 8.34 -26.59
C PRO A 46 1.09 9.23 -25.36
N GLY A 47 2.33 9.69 -25.12
CA GLY A 47 2.73 10.51 -23.97
C GLY A 47 3.35 9.71 -22.80
N PHE A 48 3.38 8.37 -22.90
CA PHE A 48 4.01 7.49 -21.92
C PHE A 48 5.07 6.58 -22.54
N GLU A 49 5.36 6.75 -23.82
CA GLU A 49 6.31 5.93 -24.58
C GLU A 49 7.70 5.94 -23.92
N GLY A 50 8.24 4.77 -23.70
CA GLY A 50 9.58 4.60 -23.12
C GLY A 50 9.67 4.89 -21.61
N ALA A 51 8.55 5.24 -20.95
CA ALA A 51 8.52 5.41 -19.50
C ALA A 51 8.77 4.09 -18.76
N GLN A 52 8.32 2.99 -19.34
CA GLN A 52 8.60 1.63 -18.90
C GLN A 52 9.27 0.84 -20.02
N ARG A 53 10.11 -0.13 -19.68
CA ARG A 53 10.79 -1.00 -20.65
C ARG A 53 10.07 -2.34 -20.88
N TRP A 54 8.96 -2.55 -20.20
CA TRP A 54 8.07 -3.69 -20.36
C TRP A 54 6.73 -3.24 -20.95
N GLN A 55 6.02 -4.16 -21.56
CA GLN A 55 4.71 -3.93 -22.14
C GLN A 55 3.64 -3.89 -21.05
N ALA A 56 2.67 -2.98 -21.19
CA ALA A 56 1.47 -2.95 -20.36
C ALA A 56 0.65 -4.23 -20.50
N ASP A 57 -0.05 -4.60 -19.43
CA ASP A 57 -1.07 -5.64 -19.54
C ASP A 57 -2.23 -5.16 -20.42
N PRO A 58 -2.83 -6.05 -21.22
CA PRO A 58 -3.88 -5.68 -22.16
C PRO A 58 -5.25 -5.50 -21.47
N VAL A 59 -5.27 -4.63 -20.48
CA VAL A 59 -6.45 -4.29 -19.63
C VAL A 59 -7.24 -3.12 -20.21
N VAL A 60 -8.50 -2.99 -19.78
CA VAL A 60 -9.38 -1.88 -20.14
C VAL A 60 -9.47 -0.92 -18.96
N THR A 61 -8.71 0.18 -19.02
CA THR A 61 -8.58 1.16 -17.92
C THR A 61 -8.73 2.62 -18.37
N PRO A 62 -9.81 2.98 -19.10
CA PRO A 62 -9.94 4.31 -19.73
C PRO A 62 -9.99 5.46 -18.73
N ARG A 63 -10.42 5.21 -17.47
CA ARG A 63 -10.50 6.24 -16.44
C ARG A 63 -9.14 6.56 -15.85
N LEU A 64 -8.32 5.53 -15.58
CA LEU A 64 -6.92 5.67 -15.18
C LEU A 64 -6.09 6.29 -16.30
N ASP A 65 -6.36 5.93 -17.57
CA ASP A 65 -5.68 6.52 -18.73
C ASP A 65 -5.92 8.04 -18.80
N GLY A 66 -7.16 8.47 -18.62
CA GLY A 66 -7.51 9.89 -18.55
C GLY A 66 -6.88 10.59 -17.33
N PHE A 67 -6.92 9.94 -16.17
CA PHE A 67 -6.38 10.47 -14.93
C PHE A 67 -4.84 10.63 -15.00
N ALA A 68 -4.13 9.66 -15.57
CA ALA A 68 -2.68 9.70 -15.72
C ALA A 68 -2.20 10.90 -16.55
N ARG A 69 -2.94 11.27 -17.61
CA ARG A 69 -2.62 12.45 -18.45
C ARG A 69 -2.71 13.79 -17.69
N GLU A 70 -3.48 13.83 -16.61
CA GLU A 70 -3.67 15.03 -15.78
C GLU A 70 -2.82 15.01 -14.51
N SER A 71 -1.90 14.02 -14.35
CA SER A 71 -1.26 13.69 -13.08
C SER A 71 0.26 13.58 -13.17
N LEU A 72 0.91 13.62 -12.00
CA LEU A 72 2.24 13.05 -11.80
C LEU A 72 2.11 11.53 -11.75
N VAL A 73 2.84 10.82 -12.61
CA VAL A 73 2.88 9.36 -12.65
C VAL A 73 4.29 8.89 -12.30
N LEU A 74 4.45 8.11 -11.24
CA LEU A 74 5.73 7.56 -10.86
C LEU A 74 5.95 6.20 -11.54
N THR A 75 7.15 6.02 -12.10
CA THR A 75 7.56 4.73 -12.70
C THR A 75 8.14 3.75 -11.70
N ARG A 76 8.48 4.24 -10.48
CA ARG A 76 9.23 3.47 -9.47
C ARG A 76 8.67 3.66 -8.06
N ALA A 77 7.37 3.53 -7.88
CA ALA A 77 6.79 3.36 -6.56
C ALA A 77 6.83 1.89 -6.16
N VAL A 78 7.23 1.59 -4.92
CA VAL A 78 7.40 0.22 -4.43
C VAL A 78 6.71 -0.01 -3.08
N SER A 79 6.22 -1.22 -2.91
CA SER A 79 5.71 -1.74 -1.64
C SER A 79 6.85 -2.35 -0.85
N THR A 80 7.43 -1.62 0.08
CA THR A 80 8.62 -2.02 0.86
C THR A 80 8.53 -3.44 1.44
N CYS A 81 7.36 -3.85 1.90
CA CYS A 81 7.01 -5.22 2.23
C CYS A 81 5.73 -5.55 1.44
N PRO A 82 5.83 -6.28 0.30
CA PRO A 82 4.70 -6.44 -0.61
C PRO A 82 3.65 -7.43 -0.09
N LEU A 83 3.07 -7.07 1.05
CA LEU A 83 1.96 -7.71 1.75
C LEU A 83 0.98 -6.64 2.24
N SER A 84 -0.30 -6.99 2.29
CA SER A 84 -1.38 -6.05 2.61
C SER A 84 -1.18 -5.35 3.96
N SER A 85 -1.03 -6.07 5.07
CA SER A 85 -0.95 -5.44 6.40
C SER A 85 0.31 -4.61 6.60
N PRO A 86 1.53 -5.06 6.26
CA PRO A 86 2.74 -4.25 6.39
C PRO A 86 2.68 -2.95 5.58
N TYR A 87 2.21 -3.00 4.33
CA TYR A 87 2.03 -1.78 3.54
C TYR A 87 1.09 -0.78 4.25
N ARG A 88 -0.06 -1.28 4.74
CA ARG A 88 -1.07 -0.43 5.39
C ARG A 88 -0.53 0.19 6.68
N GLY A 89 0.25 -0.54 7.46
CA GLY A 89 0.96 0.00 8.61
C GLY A 89 1.94 1.11 8.22
N MET A 90 2.75 0.90 7.18
CA MET A 90 3.71 1.89 6.68
C MET A 90 3.02 3.14 6.10
N PHE A 91 1.97 2.96 5.30
CA PHE A 91 1.18 4.08 4.77
C PHE A 91 0.56 4.93 5.88
N LEU A 92 -0.05 4.28 6.89
CA LEU A 92 -0.73 4.99 7.97
C LEU A 92 0.24 5.77 8.87
N THR A 93 1.44 5.24 9.13
CA THR A 93 2.34 5.76 10.17
C THR A 93 3.62 6.41 9.62
N GLY A 94 3.99 6.16 8.36
CA GLY A 94 5.30 6.54 7.84
C GLY A 94 6.48 5.82 8.52
N MET A 95 6.22 4.72 9.25
CA MET A 95 7.23 3.94 9.98
C MET A 95 7.37 2.54 9.38
N TYR A 96 8.59 1.99 9.43
CA TYR A 96 8.84 0.61 9.03
C TYR A 96 8.15 -0.41 9.97
N PRO A 97 7.98 -1.68 9.53
CA PRO A 97 7.27 -2.72 10.25
C PRO A 97 7.72 -2.91 11.71
N GLU A 98 9.02 -2.86 11.97
CA GLU A 98 9.59 -3.03 13.32
C GLU A 98 9.09 -1.98 14.33
N ARG A 99 8.74 -0.78 13.87
CA ARG A 99 8.24 0.31 14.73
C ARG A 99 6.72 0.44 14.72
N ASN A 100 6.07 0.19 13.56
CA ASN A 100 4.62 0.29 13.49
C ASN A 100 3.90 -0.96 14.05
N GLY A 101 4.63 -2.08 14.27
CA GLY A 101 4.12 -3.31 14.89
C GLY A 101 3.53 -4.33 13.90
N ILE A 102 3.50 -4.04 12.59
CA ILE A 102 2.95 -4.94 11.58
C ILE A 102 4.07 -5.55 10.74
N ILE A 103 4.60 -6.67 11.19
CA ILE A 103 5.74 -7.37 10.56
C ILE A 103 5.32 -8.23 9.36
N SER A 104 4.10 -8.78 9.40
CA SER A 104 3.51 -9.64 8.39
C SER A 104 1.99 -9.40 8.32
N ASN A 105 1.23 -10.18 7.55
CA ASN A 105 -0.23 -10.06 7.55
C ASN A 105 -0.82 -10.32 8.94
N CYS A 106 -1.75 -9.46 9.35
CA CYS A 106 -2.50 -9.60 10.59
C CYS A 106 -3.44 -10.80 10.49
N MET A 107 -3.23 -11.79 11.33
CA MET A 107 -4.00 -13.04 11.37
C MET A 107 -4.15 -13.52 12.81
N ALA A 108 -5.17 -14.33 13.09
CA ALA A 108 -5.49 -14.77 14.44
C ALA A 108 -4.35 -15.56 15.12
N GLU A 109 -3.59 -16.33 14.33
CA GLU A 109 -2.43 -17.06 14.82
C GLU A 109 -1.20 -16.17 15.09
N ARG A 110 -1.28 -14.85 14.84
CA ARG A 110 -0.21 -13.85 15.04
C ARG A 110 -0.66 -12.75 16.01
N PRO A 111 -0.92 -13.07 17.29
CA PRO A 111 -1.66 -12.18 18.21
C PRO A 111 -0.96 -10.85 18.52
N GLN A 112 0.33 -10.73 18.25
CA GLN A 112 1.11 -9.50 18.50
C GLN A 112 1.34 -8.69 17.23
N ASN A 113 0.95 -9.21 16.06
CA ASN A 113 1.15 -8.56 14.76
C ASN A 113 -0.03 -7.64 14.42
N THR A 114 -0.04 -6.47 15.00
CA THR A 114 -1.10 -5.47 14.86
C THR A 114 -0.52 -4.06 14.91
N LEU A 115 -1.26 -3.09 14.39
CA LEU A 115 -0.83 -1.69 14.43
C LEU A 115 -0.60 -1.24 15.87
N ASN A 116 0.57 -0.67 16.13
CA ASN A 116 0.92 -0.15 17.46
C ASN A 116 -0.11 0.91 17.89
N PRO A 117 -0.85 0.71 18.99
CA PRO A 117 -1.90 1.64 19.42
C PRO A 117 -1.41 3.05 19.73
N SER A 118 -0.11 3.20 20.03
CA SER A 118 0.51 4.50 20.33
C SER A 118 1.14 5.16 19.09
N ALA A 119 1.10 4.53 17.91
CA ALA A 119 1.58 5.12 16.68
C ALA A 119 0.72 6.32 16.29
N THR A 120 1.37 7.39 15.86
CA THR A 120 0.67 8.51 15.24
C THR A 120 0.43 8.21 13.75
N CYS A 121 -0.84 8.15 13.36
CA CYS A 121 -1.21 7.92 11.97
C CYS A 121 -1.41 9.25 11.22
N ILE A 122 -1.35 9.20 9.88
CA ILE A 122 -1.65 10.35 9.02
C ILE A 122 -3.01 10.97 9.36
N SER A 123 -4.02 10.15 9.63
CA SER A 123 -5.36 10.58 10.01
C SER A 123 -5.42 11.28 11.37
N ASP A 124 -4.55 10.92 12.34
CA ASP A 124 -4.46 11.63 13.62
C ASP A 124 -3.96 13.07 13.39
N VAL A 125 -2.91 13.23 12.58
CA VAL A 125 -2.35 14.55 12.25
C VAL A 125 -3.37 15.39 11.50
N LEU A 126 -4.00 14.82 10.46
CA LEU A 126 -4.99 15.55 9.66
C LEU A 126 -6.24 15.89 10.45
N ALA A 127 -6.76 15.00 11.30
CA ALA A 127 -7.89 15.28 12.19
C ALA A 127 -7.54 16.41 13.18
N GLY A 128 -6.33 16.38 13.76
CA GLY A 128 -5.81 17.46 14.60
C GLY A 128 -5.70 18.81 13.89
N ALA A 129 -5.48 18.80 12.58
CA ALA A 129 -5.48 19.98 11.70
C ALA A 129 -6.88 20.39 11.23
N GLY A 130 -7.95 19.71 11.65
CA GLY A 130 -9.33 20.05 11.33
C GLY A 130 -9.92 19.31 10.13
N TYR A 131 -9.23 18.35 9.54
CA TYR A 131 -9.79 17.53 8.47
C TYR A 131 -10.92 16.63 8.99
N GLN A 132 -11.89 16.37 8.13
CA GLN A 132 -12.85 15.29 8.29
C GLN A 132 -12.27 14.03 7.69
N CYS A 133 -11.79 13.11 8.53
CA CYS A 133 -11.13 11.88 8.07
C CYS A 133 -12.15 10.74 7.94
N ALA A 134 -12.14 10.05 6.79
CA ALA A 134 -13.03 8.95 6.46
C ALA A 134 -12.24 7.74 5.94
N TYR A 135 -12.57 6.54 6.42
CA TYR A 135 -12.03 5.27 5.93
C TYR A 135 -13.15 4.35 5.44
N ILE A 136 -13.00 3.81 4.23
CA ILE A 136 -13.97 2.93 3.58
C ILE A 136 -13.24 1.73 2.98
N GLY A 137 -13.72 0.51 3.25
CA GLY A 137 -13.20 -0.73 2.69
C GLY A 137 -12.23 -1.47 3.62
N LYS A 138 -11.31 -2.24 3.06
CA LYS A 138 -10.40 -3.16 3.77
C LYS A 138 -9.36 -2.42 4.61
N LEU A 139 -9.30 -2.69 5.92
CA LEU A 139 -8.25 -2.14 6.80
C LEU A 139 -7.04 -3.06 6.91
N HIS A 140 -7.23 -4.32 7.27
CA HIS A 140 -6.20 -5.36 7.45
C HIS A 140 -4.96 -4.90 8.26
N ALA A 141 -5.17 -4.13 9.32
CA ALA A 141 -4.13 -3.63 10.21
C ALA A 141 -4.34 -4.04 11.68
N GLU A 142 -5.34 -4.89 11.92
CA GLU A 142 -5.71 -5.41 13.23
C GLU A 142 -5.75 -6.94 13.22
N VAL A 143 -5.47 -7.55 14.35
CA VAL A 143 -5.62 -9.00 14.53
C VAL A 143 -7.09 -9.38 14.49
N PRO A 144 -7.49 -10.37 13.68
CA PRO A 144 -8.85 -10.86 13.66
C PRO A 144 -9.29 -11.37 15.04
N MET A 145 -10.51 -11.04 15.42
CA MET A 145 -11.13 -11.49 16.66
C MET A 145 -12.31 -12.40 16.37
N LYS A 146 -12.59 -13.33 17.28
CA LYS A 146 -13.79 -14.14 17.20
C LYS A 146 -15.04 -13.26 17.34
N ASN A 147 -16.01 -13.48 16.47
CA ASN A 147 -17.29 -12.82 16.51
C ASN A 147 -18.13 -13.36 17.67
N ASP A 148 -18.63 -12.50 18.54
CA ASP A 148 -19.48 -12.85 19.66
C ASP A 148 -20.88 -12.24 19.42
N PRO A 149 -21.94 -13.05 19.26
CA PRO A 149 -23.30 -12.53 19.10
C PRO A 149 -23.79 -11.72 20.31
N ALA A 150 -23.22 -11.97 21.50
CA ALA A 150 -23.53 -11.21 22.71
C ALA A 150 -22.76 -9.89 22.79
N ASN A 151 -21.76 -9.70 21.92
CA ASN A 151 -20.91 -8.51 21.88
C ASN A 151 -20.80 -8.01 20.42
N PRO A 152 -21.81 -7.28 19.91
CA PRO A 152 -21.84 -6.83 18.53
C PRO A 152 -20.58 -6.04 18.14
N GLY A 153 -19.99 -6.37 17.01
CA GLY A 153 -18.73 -5.79 16.56
C GLY A 153 -17.51 -6.69 16.77
N HIS A 154 -17.67 -7.79 17.50
CA HIS A 154 -16.67 -8.85 17.57
C HIS A 154 -17.09 -9.96 16.59
N TYR A 155 -16.16 -10.37 15.75
CA TYR A 155 -16.45 -11.32 14.68
C TYR A 155 -16.19 -12.77 15.10
N VAL A 156 -17.23 -13.63 15.04
CA VAL A 156 -17.09 -15.09 15.07
C VAL A 156 -17.63 -15.64 13.76
N SER A 157 -16.77 -16.01 12.83
CA SER A 157 -17.18 -16.77 11.66
C SER A 157 -16.92 -18.24 11.87
N ASN A 158 -17.93 -19.07 11.59
CA ASN A 158 -17.75 -20.51 11.56
C ASN A 158 -16.96 -20.98 10.32
N ARG A 159 -16.79 -20.11 9.32
CA ARG A 159 -16.06 -20.42 8.08
C ARG A 159 -14.59 -20.00 8.13
N ARG A 160 -14.32 -18.76 8.60
CA ARG A 160 -12.98 -18.17 8.64
C ARG A 160 -12.86 -17.20 9.81
N PRO A 161 -12.87 -17.68 11.08
CA PRO A 161 -12.87 -16.82 12.26
C PRO A 161 -11.60 -15.98 12.40
N GLU A 162 -10.51 -16.42 11.77
CA GLU A 162 -9.18 -15.83 11.84
C GLU A 162 -8.91 -14.76 10.78
N TRP A 163 -9.85 -14.51 9.86
CA TRP A 163 -9.62 -13.70 8.67
C TRP A 163 -10.27 -12.34 8.69
N ASP A 164 -10.96 -11.97 9.76
CA ASP A 164 -11.58 -10.66 9.84
C ASP A 164 -11.49 -10.04 11.23
N ALA A 165 -11.53 -8.71 11.28
CA ALA A 165 -11.41 -7.93 12.51
C ALA A 165 -12.35 -6.73 12.51
N TYR A 166 -13.08 -6.56 13.62
CA TYR A 166 -13.71 -5.29 13.96
C TYR A 166 -12.68 -4.33 14.55
N THR A 167 -12.71 -3.07 14.10
CA THR A 167 -11.85 -2.01 14.65
C THR A 167 -12.67 -1.12 15.59
N PRO A 168 -12.45 -1.18 16.91
CA PRO A 168 -13.15 -0.32 17.87
C PRO A 168 -12.76 1.15 17.68
N ALA A 169 -13.61 2.06 18.17
CA ALA A 169 -13.47 3.50 17.90
C ALA A 169 -12.12 4.09 18.34
N GLU A 170 -11.59 3.63 19.48
CA GLU A 170 -10.32 4.05 20.04
C GLU A 170 -9.10 3.62 19.22
N ARG A 171 -9.28 2.68 18.28
CA ARG A 171 -8.24 2.18 17.38
C ARG A 171 -8.32 2.74 15.95
N ARG A 172 -9.23 3.69 15.70
CA ARG A 172 -9.48 4.26 14.34
C ARG A 172 -8.61 5.47 14.01
N HIS A 173 -7.70 5.87 14.90
CA HIS A 173 -6.65 6.86 14.62
C HIS A 173 -7.17 8.11 13.90
N GLY A 174 -8.11 8.85 14.52
CA GLY A 174 -8.62 10.11 13.96
C GLY A 174 -9.65 9.97 12.82
N PHE A 175 -9.93 8.77 12.31
CA PHE A 175 -11.03 8.57 11.36
C PHE A 175 -12.38 8.69 12.06
N GLU A 176 -13.13 9.74 11.76
CA GLU A 176 -14.46 10.03 12.32
C GLU A 176 -15.61 9.41 11.53
N TYR A 177 -15.43 9.17 10.21
CA TYR A 177 -16.34 8.36 9.42
C TYR A 177 -15.68 7.01 9.12
N TRP A 178 -16.36 5.95 9.48
CA TRP A 178 -15.86 4.60 9.40
C TRP A 178 -16.86 3.68 8.71
N TYR A 179 -16.42 2.98 7.68
CA TYR A 179 -17.20 1.96 7.00
C TYR A 179 -16.24 0.88 6.47
N SER A 180 -15.84 -0.05 7.33
CA SER A 180 -14.67 -0.87 7.09
C SER A 180 -14.80 -2.26 7.71
N TYR A 181 -13.93 -3.14 7.30
CA TYR A 181 -13.70 -4.49 7.83
C TYR A 181 -12.20 -4.75 7.92
N GLY A 182 -11.81 -5.87 8.55
CA GLY A 182 -10.40 -6.26 8.62
C GLY A 182 -9.90 -6.78 7.28
N THR A 183 -10.07 -8.08 7.05
CA THR A 183 -9.84 -8.74 5.75
C THR A 183 -10.88 -9.83 5.56
N PHE A 184 -11.59 -9.79 4.44
CA PHE A 184 -12.65 -10.72 4.11
C PHE A 184 -12.78 -10.83 2.58
N ASP A 185 -12.45 -12.00 2.04
CA ASP A 185 -12.31 -12.21 0.60
C ASP A 185 -13.63 -12.73 0.00
N GLU A 186 -14.65 -11.86 -0.02
CA GLU A 186 -15.96 -12.10 -0.61
C GLU A 186 -16.39 -10.86 -1.40
N HIS A 187 -16.33 -10.93 -2.73
CA HIS A 187 -16.56 -9.74 -3.54
C HIS A 187 -18.03 -9.37 -3.72
N HIS A 188 -18.96 -10.35 -3.75
CA HIS A 188 -20.40 -10.10 -3.95
C HIS A 188 -21.21 -10.15 -2.66
N ASN A 189 -20.65 -10.64 -1.56
CA ASN A 189 -21.29 -10.66 -0.26
C ASN A 189 -20.35 -10.14 0.83
N PRO A 190 -19.81 -8.93 0.67
CA PRO A 190 -18.94 -8.32 1.66
C PRO A 190 -19.72 -7.97 2.93
N HIS A 191 -19.00 -7.69 4.01
CA HIS A 191 -19.58 -7.08 5.18
C HIS A 191 -18.73 -5.92 5.68
N TYR A 192 -19.35 -5.02 6.44
CA TYR A 192 -18.71 -3.83 6.97
C TYR A 192 -19.27 -3.50 8.33
N TRP A 193 -18.45 -2.84 9.16
CA TRP A 193 -18.93 -2.15 10.37
C TRP A 193 -18.90 -0.65 10.12
N ASP A 194 -19.98 0.03 10.46
CA ASP A 194 -20.09 1.48 10.35
C ASP A 194 -19.45 2.22 11.55
N THR A 195 -19.51 3.54 11.53
CA THR A 195 -19.00 4.41 12.60
C THR A 195 -19.56 4.07 13.97
N LYS A 196 -20.79 3.56 14.04
CA LYS A 196 -21.48 3.16 15.29
C LYS A 196 -21.18 1.72 15.70
N GLY A 197 -20.41 0.98 14.91
CA GLY A 197 -20.15 -0.44 15.12
C GLY A 197 -21.30 -1.36 14.65
N VAL A 198 -22.25 -0.84 13.88
CA VAL A 198 -23.31 -1.66 13.30
C VAL A 198 -22.76 -2.40 12.08
N ARG A 199 -22.96 -3.71 12.04
CA ARG A 199 -22.62 -4.55 10.90
C ARG A 199 -23.64 -4.40 9.76
N HIS A 200 -23.12 -4.30 8.55
CA HIS A 200 -23.88 -4.26 7.31
C HIS A 200 -23.39 -5.39 6.39
N ASP A 201 -24.32 -6.14 5.82
CA ASP A 201 -24.06 -7.27 4.91
C ASP A 201 -24.72 -6.97 3.54
N PRO A 202 -24.15 -6.10 2.70
CA PRO A 202 -24.72 -5.82 1.38
C PRO A 202 -24.53 -7.01 0.44
N HIS A 203 -25.55 -7.26 -0.41
CA HIS A 203 -25.51 -8.27 -1.46
C HIS A 203 -25.22 -7.62 -2.80
N GLU A 204 -24.07 -7.00 -2.91
CA GLU A 204 -23.58 -6.32 -4.12
C GLU A 204 -22.06 -6.37 -4.21
N PHE A 205 -21.53 -6.13 -5.40
CA PHE A 205 -20.08 -6.14 -5.61
C PHE A 205 -19.38 -5.07 -4.75
N SER A 206 -18.35 -5.48 -4.00
CA SER A 206 -17.71 -4.67 -2.96
C SER A 206 -17.23 -3.30 -3.47
N VAL A 207 -16.58 -3.25 -4.63
CA VAL A 207 -16.09 -1.99 -5.22
C VAL A 207 -17.22 -1.01 -5.52
N ALA A 208 -18.37 -1.52 -6.04
CA ALA A 208 -19.54 -0.69 -6.31
C ALA A 208 -20.15 -0.15 -5.02
N HIS A 209 -20.26 -1.01 -4.00
CA HIS A 209 -20.78 -0.63 -2.68
C HIS A 209 -19.90 0.42 -1.99
N GLU A 210 -18.60 0.19 -1.94
CA GLU A 210 -17.63 1.10 -1.32
C GLU A 210 -17.57 2.46 -2.03
N THR A 211 -17.63 2.46 -3.37
CA THR A 211 -17.73 3.69 -4.17
C THR A 211 -18.98 4.48 -3.84
N ARG A 212 -20.14 3.81 -3.71
CA ARG A 212 -21.39 4.47 -3.31
C ARG A 212 -21.29 5.05 -1.90
N LYS A 213 -20.65 4.35 -0.94
CA LYS A 213 -20.38 4.86 0.41
C LYS A 213 -19.45 6.07 0.40
N ALA A 214 -18.43 6.07 -0.46
CA ALA A 214 -17.54 7.22 -0.64
C ALA A 214 -18.30 8.45 -1.20
N ILE A 215 -19.17 8.23 -2.19
CA ILE A 215 -20.04 9.28 -2.74
C ILE A 215 -21.02 9.79 -1.67
N GLU A 216 -21.64 8.90 -0.88
CA GLU A 216 -22.51 9.29 0.25
C GLU A 216 -21.75 10.17 1.27
N PHE A 217 -20.51 9.81 1.59
CA PHE A 217 -19.67 10.64 2.46
C PHE A 217 -19.42 12.02 1.85
N LEU A 218 -19.04 12.10 0.56
CA LEU A 218 -18.82 13.39 -0.12
C LEU A 218 -20.05 14.30 -0.11
N HIS A 219 -21.27 13.74 -0.19
CA HIS A 219 -22.51 14.52 -0.08
C HIS A 219 -22.82 14.97 1.34
N ARG A 220 -22.51 14.14 2.36
CA ARG A 220 -22.88 14.38 3.77
C ARG A 220 -21.80 15.09 4.58
N ARG A 221 -20.58 15.24 4.03
CA ARG A 221 -19.45 15.84 4.73
C ARG A 221 -19.76 17.24 5.26
N ASP A 222 -19.07 17.68 6.28
CA ASP A 222 -19.04 19.09 6.68
C ASP A 222 -18.31 19.90 5.61
N ARG A 223 -19.05 20.75 4.90
CA ARG A 223 -18.53 21.58 3.80
C ARG A 223 -17.58 22.70 4.26
N LYS A 224 -17.48 22.94 5.56
CA LYS A 224 -16.58 23.94 6.15
C LYS A 224 -15.20 23.38 6.49
N ARG A 225 -15.05 22.07 6.40
CA ARG A 225 -13.81 21.35 6.71
C ARG A 225 -13.24 20.70 5.45
N PRO A 226 -11.90 20.69 5.28
CA PRO A 226 -11.30 19.80 4.30
C PRO A 226 -11.55 18.36 4.71
N PHE A 227 -11.48 17.43 3.76
CA PHE A 227 -11.60 16.01 4.06
C PHE A 227 -10.34 15.23 3.67
N PHE A 228 -10.11 14.13 4.39
CA PHE A 228 -9.25 13.03 4.00
C PHE A 228 -10.11 11.77 3.84
N LEU A 229 -10.37 11.39 2.61
CA LEU A 229 -11.15 10.20 2.26
C LEU A 229 -10.22 9.10 1.75
N CYS A 230 -10.10 8.03 2.53
CA CYS A 230 -9.36 6.83 2.20
C CYS A 230 -10.33 5.75 1.72
N VAL A 231 -10.15 5.25 0.49
CA VAL A 231 -10.95 4.17 -0.11
C VAL A 231 -10.03 3.01 -0.45
N ALA A 232 -10.22 1.89 0.23
CA ALA A 232 -9.37 0.71 0.20
C ALA A 232 -10.15 -0.48 -0.39
N TYR A 233 -10.19 -0.58 -1.71
CA TYR A 233 -10.86 -1.69 -2.39
C TYR A 233 -10.18 -3.04 -2.13
N ASN A 234 -10.94 -4.13 -1.97
CA ASN A 234 -10.35 -5.47 -1.94
C ASN A 234 -10.01 -5.98 -3.35
N PRO A 235 -10.88 -5.93 -4.38
CA PRO A 235 -10.47 -6.24 -5.73
C PRO A 235 -9.33 -5.32 -6.23
N PRO A 236 -8.40 -5.84 -7.07
CA PRO A 236 -8.40 -7.13 -7.73
C PRO A 236 -7.80 -8.30 -6.95
N HIS A 237 -7.61 -8.21 -5.61
CA HIS A 237 -7.22 -9.34 -4.77
C HIS A 237 -8.14 -10.56 -5.01
N SER A 238 -7.64 -11.77 -4.78
CA SER A 238 -8.49 -12.98 -4.81
C SER A 238 -9.68 -12.87 -3.83
N PRO A 239 -10.81 -13.58 -4.07
CA PRO A 239 -10.98 -14.62 -5.07
C PRO A 239 -11.14 -14.08 -6.50
N TYR A 240 -10.68 -14.86 -7.47
CA TYR A 240 -10.88 -14.62 -8.90
C TYR A 240 -10.93 -15.95 -9.68
N GLU A 241 -11.32 -17.04 -9.01
CA GLU A 241 -11.41 -18.39 -9.60
C GLU A 241 -12.74 -18.64 -10.29
N ASP A 242 -13.83 -18.07 -9.78
CA ASP A 242 -15.17 -18.23 -10.33
C ASP A 242 -15.72 -16.90 -10.88
N PRO A 243 -15.86 -16.76 -12.22
CA PRO A 243 -16.35 -15.52 -12.82
C PRO A 243 -17.78 -15.17 -12.44
N SER A 244 -18.58 -16.12 -11.92
CA SER A 244 -19.97 -15.85 -11.51
C SER A 244 -20.08 -15.19 -10.13
N THR A 245 -19.05 -15.34 -9.30
CA THR A 245 -19.02 -14.83 -7.91
C THR A 245 -17.91 -13.82 -7.65
N ASP A 246 -16.89 -13.76 -8.52
CA ASP A 246 -15.64 -13.06 -8.22
C ASP A 246 -15.45 -11.80 -9.06
N CYS A 247 -16.27 -11.54 -10.06
CA CYS A 247 -16.21 -10.36 -10.90
C CYS A 247 -17.57 -9.91 -11.45
N LEU A 248 -17.62 -8.70 -11.98
CA LEU A 248 -18.83 -8.18 -12.62
C LEU A 248 -18.93 -8.70 -14.07
N PRO A 249 -20.11 -9.20 -14.50
CA PRO A 249 -20.31 -9.76 -15.84
C PRO A 249 -19.95 -8.80 -16.98
N GLU A 250 -20.26 -7.51 -16.83
CA GLU A 250 -19.96 -6.48 -17.83
C GLU A 250 -18.46 -6.24 -18.00
N ASP A 251 -17.69 -6.29 -16.91
CA ASP A 251 -16.23 -6.11 -16.96
C ASP A 251 -15.55 -7.41 -17.43
N TYR A 252 -16.06 -8.58 -17.02
CA TYR A 252 -15.56 -9.87 -17.46
C TYR A 252 -15.78 -10.10 -18.97
N ALA A 253 -16.81 -9.52 -19.56
CA ALA A 253 -17.09 -9.62 -20.99
C ALA A 253 -15.92 -9.15 -21.88
N HIS A 254 -15.06 -8.26 -21.40
CA HIS A 254 -13.86 -7.81 -22.13
C HIS A 254 -12.80 -8.91 -22.31
N TYR A 255 -12.81 -9.95 -21.47
CA TYR A 255 -11.70 -10.91 -21.35
C TYR A 255 -12.11 -12.37 -21.55
N LYS A 256 -13.39 -12.73 -21.35
CA LYS A 256 -13.87 -14.11 -21.28
C LYS A 256 -13.51 -14.97 -22.49
N ASP A 257 -13.56 -14.40 -23.71
CA ASP A 257 -13.34 -15.11 -24.97
C ASP A 257 -11.94 -14.90 -25.53
N ARG A 258 -11.08 -14.09 -24.89
CA ARG A 258 -9.72 -13.84 -25.36
C ARG A 258 -8.82 -15.03 -25.05
N PRO A 259 -7.97 -15.46 -26.00
CA PRO A 259 -6.98 -16.50 -25.75
C PRO A 259 -5.93 -16.00 -24.72
N LEU A 260 -5.38 -16.94 -23.94
CA LEU A 260 -4.36 -16.61 -22.94
C LEU A 260 -3.12 -15.95 -23.55
N SER A 261 -2.76 -16.32 -24.78
CA SER A 261 -1.64 -15.70 -25.51
C SER A 261 -1.79 -14.20 -25.80
N GLU A 262 -3.03 -13.69 -25.79
CA GLU A 262 -3.29 -12.24 -25.89
C GLU A 262 -3.35 -11.53 -24.54
N LEU A 263 -3.52 -12.28 -23.45
CA LEU A 263 -3.61 -11.73 -22.10
C LEU A 263 -2.27 -11.77 -21.39
N TYR A 264 -1.42 -12.75 -21.68
CA TYR A 264 -0.07 -12.87 -21.15
C TYR A 264 0.94 -12.28 -22.13
N VAL A 265 1.19 -10.98 -22.03
CA VAL A 265 2.17 -10.26 -22.86
C VAL A 265 3.56 -10.21 -22.22
N ARG A 266 3.67 -10.55 -20.96
CA ARG A 266 4.92 -10.53 -20.21
C ARG A 266 5.74 -11.79 -20.49
N LYS A 267 7.03 -11.59 -20.86
CA LYS A 267 7.93 -12.68 -21.28
C LYS A 267 8.30 -13.66 -20.17
N ASN A 268 8.17 -13.24 -18.91
CA ASN A 268 8.46 -14.05 -17.72
C ASN A 268 7.24 -14.83 -17.19
N ALA A 269 6.11 -14.81 -17.89
CA ALA A 269 4.90 -15.51 -17.44
C ALA A 269 4.94 -16.99 -17.88
N ASP A 270 4.70 -17.89 -16.94
CA ASP A 270 4.51 -19.32 -17.19
C ASP A 270 3.00 -19.65 -17.27
N THR A 271 2.50 -19.70 -18.51
CA THR A 271 1.08 -20.01 -18.77
C THR A 271 0.71 -21.48 -18.62
N THR A 272 1.65 -22.35 -18.26
CA THR A 272 1.38 -23.78 -17.96
C THR A 272 0.84 -23.98 -16.53
N LEU A 273 0.99 -22.98 -15.67
CA LEU A 273 0.45 -23.03 -14.31
C LEU A 273 -1.08 -23.10 -14.33
N SER A 274 -1.65 -23.93 -13.45
CA SER A 274 -3.11 -24.15 -13.37
C SER A 274 -3.92 -22.89 -13.08
N LYS A 275 -3.31 -21.88 -12.46
CA LYS A 275 -3.94 -20.57 -12.22
C LYS A 275 -3.96 -19.62 -13.44
N ALA A 276 -3.27 -19.96 -14.53
CA ALA A 276 -3.18 -19.08 -15.68
C ALA A 276 -4.54 -18.61 -16.25
N PRO A 277 -5.61 -19.42 -16.30
CA PRO A 277 -6.92 -18.96 -16.75
C PRO A 277 -7.53 -17.81 -15.92
N PHE A 278 -7.13 -17.67 -14.66
CA PHE A 278 -7.68 -16.66 -13.71
C PHE A 278 -7.27 -15.23 -14.05
N ILE A 279 -6.34 -15.01 -14.98
CA ILE A 279 -5.99 -13.67 -15.45
C ILE A 279 -7.19 -12.91 -16.01
N ARG A 280 -8.20 -13.61 -16.56
CA ARG A 280 -9.41 -13.00 -17.09
C ARG A 280 -10.21 -12.31 -15.99
N GLN A 281 -10.38 -12.99 -14.87
CA GLN A 281 -11.10 -12.46 -13.70
C GLN A 281 -10.27 -11.37 -13.02
N TYR A 282 -8.97 -11.56 -12.89
CA TYR A 282 -8.07 -10.53 -12.37
C TYR A 282 -8.16 -9.23 -13.18
N PHE A 283 -8.07 -9.30 -14.52
CA PHE A 283 -8.21 -8.14 -15.39
C PHE A 283 -9.63 -7.55 -15.38
N SER A 284 -10.65 -8.39 -15.23
CA SER A 284 -12.03 -7.92 -15.01
C SER A 284 -12.12 -7.05 -13.75
N ASN A 285 -11.52 -7.50 -12.65
CA ASN A 285 -11.51 -6.75 -11.39
C ASN A 285 -10.69 -5.46 -11.48
N VAL A 286 -9.58 -5.46 -12.24
CA VAL A 286 -8.85 -4.23 -12.60
C VAL A 286 -9.74 -3.23 -13.32
N THR A 287 -10.51 -3.69 -14.32
CA THR A 287 -11.46 -2.84 -15.07
C THR A 287 -12.60 -2.32 -14.16
N SER A 288 -13.08 -3.17 -13.24
CA SER A 288 -14.10 -2.75 -12.24
C SER A 288 -13.55 -1.63 -11.35
N VAL A 289 -12.31 -1.74 -10.86
CA VAL A 289 -11.65 -0.71 -10.06
C VAL A 289 -11.49 0.58 -10.86
N ASP A 290 -11.02 0.51 -12.11
CA ASP A 290 -10.89 1.67 -13.00
C ASP A 290 -12.21 2.43 -13.15
N ARG A 291 -13.29 1.70 -13.47
CA ARG A 291 -14.62 2.28 -13.68
C ARG A 291 -15.12 2.99 -12.43
N HIS A 292 -14.99 2.37 -11.27
CA HIS A 292 -15.49 2.93 -10.01
C HIS A 292 -14.60 4.07 -9.48
N PHE A 293 -13.30 4.00 -9.68
CA PHE A 293 -12.41 5.15 -9.45
C PHE A 293 -12.84 6.35 -10.32
N GLY A 294 -13.18 6.09 -11.59
CA GLY A 294 -13.72 7.11 -12.48
C GLY A 294 -14.99 7.77 -11.94
N MET A 295 -15.90 7.01 -11.29
CA MET A 295 -17.11 7.56 -10.68
C MET A 295 -16.78 8.53 -9.52
N LEU A 296 -15.74 8.24 -8.72
CA LEU A 296 -15.28 9.14 -7.67
C LEU A 296 -14.72 10.45 -8.26
N LEU A 297 -13.97 10.38 -9.37
CA LEU A 297 -13.46 11.56 -10.07
C LEU A 297 -14.61 12.42 -10.63
N ASP A 298 -15.63 11.79 -11.20
CA ASP A 298 -16.80 12.49 -11.73
C ASP A 298 -17.58 13.17 -10.60
N GLU A 299 -17.73 12.50 -9.45
CA GLU A 299 -18.41 13.08 -8.30
C GLU A 299 -17.65 14.30 -7.72
N LEU A 300 -16.31 14.24 -7.65
CA LEU A 300 -15.52 15.42 -7.26
C LEU A 300 -15.75 16.59 -8.20
N ARG A 301 -15.84 16.36 -9.51
CA ARG A 301 -16.15 17.39 -10.51
C ARG A 301 -17.57 17.93 -10.34
N CYS A 302 -18.57 17.05 -10.18
CA CYS A 302 -19.97 17.45 -9.97
C CYS A 302 -20.14 18.33 -8.72
N LEU A 303 -19.39 18.07 -7.67
CA LEU A 303 -19.41 18.83 -6.42
C LEU A 303 -18.50 20.06 -6.44
N GLY A 304 -17.76 20.32 -7.53
CA GLY A 304 -16.81 21.42 -7.66
C GLY A 304 -15.60 21.32 -6.73
N LEU A 305 -15.23 20.08 -6.34
CA LEU A 305 -14.13 19.80 -5.40
C LEU A 305 -12.83 19.45 -6.11
N ASP A 306 -12.89 19.11 -7.39
CA ASP A 306 -11.78 18.55 -8.17
C ASP A 306 -10.55 19.47 -8.21
N ARG A 307 -10.74 20.80 -8.16
CA ARG A 307 -9.64 21.77 -8.22
C ARG A 307 -8.85 21.90 -6.93
N ASN A 308 -9.48 21.64 -5.79
CA ASN A 308 -8.85 21.71 -4.45
C ASN A 308 -8.79 20.35 -3.76
N THR A 309 -8.58 19.30 -4.54
CA THR A 309 -8.41 17.93 -4.02
C THR A 309 -7.14 17.31 -4.57
N ILE A 310 -6.27 16.87 -3.66
CA ILE A 310 -5.19 15.95 -3.98
C ILE A 310 -5.84 14.58 -4.19
N VAL A 311 -5.70 14.02 -5.38
CA VAL A 311 -6.18 12.66 -5.68
C VAL A 311 -5.00 11.76 -5.88
N VAL A 312 -4.94 10.66 -5.13
CA VAL A 312 -3.93 9.62 -5.26
C VAL A 312 -4.60 8.31 -5.66
N PHE A 313 -4.04 7.64 -6.66
CA PHE A 313 -4.31 6.24 -6.98
C PHE A 313 -3.02 5.44 -6.84
N THR A 314 -3.04 4.42 -5.99
CA THR A 314 -1.90 3.51 -5.76
C THR A 314 -2.39 2.10 -5.46
N ALA A 315 -1.53 1.22 -4.91
CA ALA A 315 -1.90 -0.11 -4.43
C ALA A 315 -1.02 -0.48 -3.23
N ASP A 316 -1.45 -1.47 -2.44
CA ASP A 316 -0.64 -1.96 -1.32
C ASP A 316 0.49 -2.90 -1.78
N HIS A 317 0.30 -3.69 -2.81
CA HIS A 317 1.29 -4.49 -3.53
C HIS A 317 0.73 -4.91 -4.89
N GLY A 318 1.58 -5.53 -5.70
CA GLY A 318 1.16 -6.06 -6.99
C GLY A 318 0.71 -7.52 -6.93
N GLU A 319 0.69 -8.16 -8.11
CA GLU A 319 0.28 -9.55 -8.35
C GLU A 319 1.22 -10.18 -9.38
N THR A 320 1.82 -11.32 -9.06
CA THR A 320 2.70 -12.03 -10.01
C THR A 320 1.95 -12.59 -11.20
N MET A 321 0.75 -13.10 -11.02
CA MET A 321 -0.10 -13.70 -12.04
C MET A 321 0.70 -14.55 -13.04
N CYS A 322 1.28 -15.65 -12.56
CA CYS A 322 2.15 -16.57 -13.29
C CYS A 322 3.53 -16.03 -13.71
N SER A 323 3.87 -14.76 -13.49
CA SER A 323 5.23 -14.27 -13.72
C SER A 323 6.22 -15.04 -12.84
N GLN A 324 7.43 -15.28 -13.34
CA GLN A 324 8.51 -16.03 -12.69
C GLN A 324 8.16 -17.51 -12.39
N GLY A 325 7.12 -18.07 -13.01
CA GLY A 325 6.71 -19.46 -12.79
C GLY A 325 6.25 -19.77 -11.37
N THR A 326 5.87 -18.76 -10.58
CA THR A 326 5.46 -18.94 -9.18
C THR A 326 3.96 -19.00 -9.00
N TYR A 327 3.52 -19.76 -8.00
CA TYR A 327 2.15 -19.74 -7.50
C TYR A 327 1.92 -18.60 -6.47
N ASP A 328 2.98 -18.09 -5.83
CA ASP A 328 2.88 -17.00 -4.87
C ASP A 328 2.45 -15.72 -5.58
N PRO A 329 1.32 -15.10 -5.20
CA PRO A 329 0.83 -13.92 -5.89
C PRO A 329 1.65 -12.66 -5.54
N LYS A 330 2.32 -12.64 -4.40
CA LYS A 330 2.93 -11.48 -3.78
C LYS A 330 4.09 -11.86 -2.85
N ASN A 331 4.57 -10.93 -2.02
CA ASN A 331 5.65 -11.15 -1.03
C ASN A 331 6.98 -11.56 -1.66
N SER A 332 7.27 -11.00 -2.83
CA SER A 332 8.49 -11.25 -3.59
C SER A 332 9.12 -9.94 -4.08
N VAL A 333 10.42 -9.98 -4.39
CA VAL A 333 11.19 -8.84 -4.87
C VAL A 333 10.92 -8.50 -6.36
N TRP A 334 10.25 -9.41 -7.07
CA TRP A 334 9.94 -9.24 -8.49
C TRP A 334 9.03 -8.05 -8.76
N THR A 335 9.27 -7.39 -9.88
CA THR A 335 8.57 -6.16 -10.27
C THR A 335 7.05 -6.27 -10.18
N GLU A 336 6.45 -7.42 -10.55
CA GLU A 336 5.01 -7.63 -10.55
C GLU A 336 4.39 -7.62 -9.14
N SER A 337 5.15 -8.01 -8.12
CA SER A 337 4.74 -7.98 -6.71
C SER A 337 5.16 -6.70 -6.01
N PHE A 338 6.39 -6.25 -6.26
CA PHE A 338 7.06 -5.20 -5.51
C PHE A 338 6.70 -3.79 -5.99
N ASN A 339 6.61 -3.58 -7.32
CA ASN A 339 6.23 -2.28 -7.85
C ASN A 339 4.71 -2.10 -7.79
N VAL A 340 4.30 -0.90 -7.41
CA VAL A 340 2.89 -0.49 -7.32
C VAL A 340 2.63 0.73 -8.22
N PRO A 341 1.39 0.94 -8.71
CA PRO A 341 1.03 2.22 -9.30
C PRO A 341 1.18 3.34 -8.28
N PHE A 342 1.59 4.52 -8.73
CA PHE A 342 1.46 5.75 -7.95
C PHE A 342 1.20 6.91 -8.89
N ILE A 343 -0.04 7.39 -8.88
CA ILE A 343 -0.54 8.46 -9.72
C ILE A 343 -1.13 9.52 -8.81
N LEU A 344 -0.61 10.75 -8.87
CA LEU A 344 -1.04 11.85 -8.02
C LEU A 344 -1.41 13.07 -8.86
N ARG A 345 -2.63 13.58 -8.64
CA ARG A 345 -3.11 14.82 -9.23
C ARG A 345 -3.33 15.87 -8.14
N TYR A 346 -2.72 17.03 -8.30
CA TYR A 346 -2.97 18.22 -7.51
C TYR A 346 -3.05 19.45 -8.43
N PRO A 347 -4.25 19.80 -8.93
CA PRO A 347 -4.43 20.82 -9.95
C PRO A 347 -3.85 22.17 -9.56
N GLY A 348 -3.12 22.80 -10.49
CA GLY A 348 -2.49 24.11 -10.26
C GLY A 348 -1.27 24.11 -9.35
N LYS A 349 -0.93 23.00 -8.71
CA LYS A 349 0.24 22.84 -7.84
C LYS A 349 1.27 21.89 -8.41
N ILE A 350 0.85 20.71 -8.88
CA ILE A 350 1.73 19.70 -9.46
C ILE A 350 1.42 19.60 -10.95
N LYS A 351 2.46 19.79 -11.78
CA LYS A 351 2.33 19.64 -13.24
C LYS A 351 2.25 18.17 -13.64
N PRO A 352 1.33 17.80 -14.56
CA PRO A 352 1.31 16.46 -15.13
C PRO A 352 2.65 16.09 -15.75
N ARG A 353 3.18 14.94 -15.42
CA ARG A 353 4.41 14.36 -15.99
C ARG A 353 4.60 12.92 -15.54
N VAL A 354 5.42 12.21 -16.28
CA VAL A 354 6.02 10.95 -15.82
C VAL A 354 7.33 11.28 -15.08
N ASP A 355 7.55 10.68 -13.94
CA ASP A 355 8.78 10.89 -13.17
C ASP A 355 9.33 9.55 -12.64
N SER A 356 10.64 9.43 -12.59
CA SER A 356 11.35 8.26 -12.09
C SER A 356 11.77 8.37 -10.62
N VAL A 357 11.12 9.24 -9.85
CA VAL A 357 11.33 9.30 -8.40
C VAL A 357 11.03 7.93 -7.80
N LEU A 358 11.98 7.42 -7.04
CA LEU A 358 11.81 6.20 -6.27
C LEU A 358 11.07 6.54 -4.97
N MET A 359 9.90 5.94 -4.77
CA MET A 359 9.04 6.15 -3.62
C MET A 359 8.75 4.83 -2.91
N ALA A 360 9.03 4.77 -1.63
CA ALA A 360 8.70 3.64 -0.77
C ALA A 360 7.38 3.85 -0.02
N SER A 361 6.79 2.79 0.50
CA SER A 361 5.51 2.87 1.25
C SER A 361 5.56 3.84 2.43
N VAL A 362 6.69 3.95 3.09
CA VAL A 362 6.89 4.85 4.26
C VAL A 362 6.92 6.33 3.88
N ASP A 363 7.19 6.66 2.60
CA ASP A 363 7.32 8.04 2.12
C ASP A 363 5.95 8.70 1.86
N ILE A 364 4.88 7.91 1.83
CA ILE A 364 3.53 8.38 1.47
C ILE A 364 3.01 9.38 2.52
N MET A 365 3.04 9.00 3.80
CA MET A 365 2.55 9.84 4.89
C MET A 365 3.26 11.20 4.95
N PRO A 366 4.61 11.29 5.05
CA PRO A 366 5.29 12.58 5.14
C PRO A 366 5.05 13.45 3.91
N THR A 367 5.04 12.84 2.72
CA THR A 367 4.78 13.57 1.47
C THR A 367 3.38 14.19 1.44
N LEU A 368 2.34 13.45 1.81
CA LEU A 368 0.97 13.96 1.84
C LEU A 368 0.77 15.03 2.93
N LEU A 369 1.36 14.85 4.10
CA LEU A 369 1.32 15.84 5.17
C LEU A 369 1.97 17.17 4.72
N SER A 370 3.14 17.10 4.11
CA SER A 370 3.84 18.27 3.60
C SER A 370 3.08 18.96 2.46
N LEU A 371 2.52 18.20 1.50
CA LEU A 371 1.67 18.75 0.43
C LEU A 371 0.43 19.49 0.95
N THR A 372 -0.03 19.15 2.14
CA THR A 372 -1.17 19.80 2.81
C THR A 372 -0.76 20.87 3.83
N GLY A 373 0.56 21.11 3.97
CA GLY A 373 1.10 22.10 4.91
C GLY A 373 1.06 21.67 6.38
N ASN A 374 0.92 20.37 6.65
CA ASN A 374 0.90 19.84 8.00
C ASN A 374 2.30 19.38 8.44
N CYS A 375 2.54 19.42 9.76
CA CYS A 375 3.81 18.97 10.34
C CYS A 375 3.97 17.44 10.23
N ILE A 376 5.16 17.01 9.88
CA ILE A 376 5.54 15.59 9.89
C ILE A 376 5.95 15.21 11.33
N PRO A 377 5.32 14.18 11.94
CA PRO A 377 5.73 13.69 13.25
C PRO A 377 7.18 13.19 13.26
N SER A 378 7.89 13.38 14.36
CA SER A 378 9.29 12.92 14.52
C SER A 378 9.46 11.40 14.53
N SER A 379 8.38 10.65 14.68
CA SER A 379 8.36 9.19 14.59
C SER A 379 8.43 8.66 13.16
N VAL A 380 8.13 9.50 12.17
CA VAL A 380 8.15 9.12 10.73
C VAL A 380 9.58 8.84 10.28
N GLU A 381 9.75 7.74 9.55
CA GLU A 381 11.04 7.28 9.02
C GLU A 381 11.14 7.49 7.50
N GLY A 382 10.00 7.70 6.83
CA GLY A 382 9.93 7.97 5.39
C GLY A 382 10.42 9.35 5.02
N GLN A 383 10.82 9.50 3.76
CA GLN A 383 11.27 10.74 3.15
C GLN A 383 10.07 11.59 2.68
N ASP A 384 10.13 12.90 2.91
CA ASP A 384 9.21 13.85 2.28
C ASP A 384 9.63 14.14 0.83
N LEU A 385 8.81 13.71 -0.12
CA LEU A 385 9.02 13.90 -1.56
C LEU A 385 8.23 15.09 -2.13
N SER A 386 7.57 15.89 -1.28
CA SER A 386 6.68 16.97 -1.72
C SER A 386 7.37 18.01 -2.59
N SER A 387 8.63 18.37 -2.27
CA SER A 387 9.43 19.31 -3.08
C SER A 387 9.65 18.77 -4.49
N LEU A 388 10.06 17.49 -4.61
CA LEU A 388 10.21 16.80 -5.90
C LEU A 388 8.89 16.81 -6.69
N PHE A 389 7.75 16.59 -6.03
CA PHE A 389 6.45 16.56 -6.69
C PHE A 389 6.02 17.95 -7.17
N LEU A 390 6.22 18.98 -6.37
CA LEU A 390 5.84 20.36 -6.66
C LEU A 390 6.73 21.01 -7.73
N THR A 391 8.05 20.84 -7.63
CA THR A 391 9.03 21.58 -8.43
C THR A 391 9.83 20.72 -9.40
N GLY A 392 9.90 19.41 -9.18
CA GLY A 392 10.83 18.49 -9.85
C GLY A 392 12.24 18.50 -9.26
N GLU A 393 12.48 19.36 -8.25
CA GLU A 393 13.79 19.53 -7.58
C GLU A 393 13.72 19.05 -6.13
N GLY A 394 14.79 18.43 -5.65
CA GLY A 394 14.92 17.92 -4.30
C GLY A 394 15.80 16.68 -4.23
N GLU A 395 15.99 16.17 -3.02
CA GLU A 395 16.77 14.95 -2.78
C GLU A 395 16.02 13.73 -3.28
N ARG A 396 16.68 12.93 -4.13
CA ARG A 396 16.15 11.66 -4.65
C ARG A 396 16.76 10.50 -3.88
N SER A 397 15.94 9.61 -3.36
CA SER A 397 16.43 8.37 -2.76
C SER A 397 17.16 7.54 -3.83
N ASN A 398 18.31 7.00 -3.48
CA ASN A 398 19.10 6.10 -4.34
C ASN A 398 18.65 4.65 -4.25
N ALA A 399 17.88 4.29 -3.21
CA ALA A 399 17.32 2.95 -3.03
C ALA A 399 16.11 2.96 -2.10
N ALA A 400 15.19 2.05 -2.35
CA ALA A 400 14.09 1.68 -1.45
C ALA A 400 14.31 0.25 -0.92
N LEU A 401 14.01 0.02 0.36
CA LEU A 401 14.11 -1.29 0.99
C LEU A 401 13.05 -2.25 0.47
N TYR A 402 13.45 -3.51 0.33
CA TYR A 402 12.58 -4.67 0.25
C TYR A 402 12.73 -5.51 1.52
N LEU A 403 11.60 -5.81 2.17
CA LEU A 403 11.54 -6.57 3.40
C LEU A 403 10.62 -7.78 3.21
N ARG A 404 11.11 -8.98 3.56
CA ARG A 404 10.31 -10.20 3.61
C ARG A 404 10.48 -10.90 4.93
N ASN A 405 9.35 -11.11 5.61
CA ASN A 405 9.29 -11.84 6.86
C ASN A 405 8.28 -12.99 6.72
N VAL A 406 8.55 -14.10 7.37
CA VAL A 406 7.65 -15.26 7.44
C VAL A 406 7.47 -15.67 8.90
N ASN A 407 6.50 -16.53 9.20
CA ASN A 407 6.35 -17.04 10.55
C ASN A 407 7.65 -17.70 11.03
N GLY A 408 8.03 -17.43 12.26
CA GLY A 408 9.04 -18.20 12.99
C GLY A 408 8.51 -19.57 13.37
N GLU A 409 9.11 -20.21 14.37
CA GLU A 409 8.55 -21.43 14.95
C GLU A 409 7.33 -21.07 15.80
N PRO A 410 6.27 -21.90 15.78
CA PRO A 410 5.11 -21.68 16.64
C PRO A 410 5.46 -21.95 18.10
N ASP A 411 4.87 -21.19 18.99
CA ASP A 411 4.93 -21.47 20.42
C ASP A 411 4.13 -22.74 20.78
N SER A 412 4.21 -23.18 22.05
CA SER A 412 3.53 -24.40 22.53
C SER A 412 2.00 -24.37 22.40
N ASP A 413 1.40 -23.19 22.22
CA ASP A 413 -0.03 -22.99 21.98
C ASP A 413 -0.39 -22.89 20.47
N GLY A 414 0.59 -23.10 19.58
CA GLY A 414 0.42 -23.06 18.12
C GLY A 414 0.40 -21.65 17.53
N LEU A 415 0.67 -20.61 18.33
CA LEU A 415 0.66 -19.22 17.88
C LEU A 415 2.08 -18.77 17.48
N TYR A 416 2.13 -17.84 16.49
CA TYR A 416 3.39 -17.26 16.01
C TYR A 416 3.60 -15.87 16.62
N ARG A 417 4.47 -15.77 17.61
CA ARG A 417 4.84 -14.50 18.24
C ARG A 417 6.16 -13.94 17.73
N HIS A 418 6.89 -14.75 17.00
CA HIS A 418 8.16 -14.38 16.37
C HIS A 418 8.10 -14.55 14.87
N PHE A 419 8.84 -13.70 14.16
CA PHE A 419 8.95 -13.75 12.71
C PHE A 419 10.40 -14.06 12.32
N PHE A 420 10.55 -14.86 11.28
CA PHE A 420 11.84 -15.10 10.66
C PHE A 420 12.07 -14.08 9.54
N PRO A 421 13.13 -13.26 9.61
CA PRO A 421 13.41 -12.22 8.63
C PRO A 421 14.10 -12.83 7.40
N VAL A 422 13.34 -13.54 6.58
CA VAL A 422 13.83 -14.46 5.55
C VAL A 422 14.59 -13.77 4.44
N ALA A 423 14.28 -12.51 4.09
CA ALA A 423 14.99 -11.80 3.04
C ALA A 423 15.01 -10.29 3.26
N ARG A 424 16.08 -9.65 2.77
CA ARG A 424 16.24 -8.20 2.66
C ARG A 424 16.82 -7.86 1.31
N GLY A 425 16.41 -6.72 0.78
CA GLY A 425 16.85 -6.31 -0.54
C GLY A 425 16.59 -4.83 -0.83
N LEU A 426 16.82 -4.46 -2.06
CA LEU A 426 16.72 -3.09 -2.56
C LEU A 426 16.09 -3.03 -3.95
N LYS A 427 15.38 -1.93 -4.19
CA LYS A 427 15.16 -1.38 -5.53
C LYS A 427 16.01 -0.13 -5.67
N THR A 428 16.81 -0.07 -6.72
CA THR A 428 17.60 1.12 -7.08
C THR A 428 17.09 1.69 -8.41
N ASP A 429 17.81 2.65 -8.96
CA ASP A 429 17.53 3.18 -10.30
C ASP A 429 17.67 2.13 -11.41
N ARG A 430 18.51 1.13 -11.19
CA ARG A 430 18.86 0.15 -12.20
C ARG A 430 18.66 -1.29 -11.75
N TYR A 431 18.83 -1.58 -10.47
CA TYR A 431 18.91 -2.96 -9.99
C TYR A 431 17.77 -3.29 -9.02
N THR A 432 17.28 -4.53 -9.14
CA THR A 432 16.52 -5.22 -8.10
C THR A 432 17.47 -6.20 -7.42
N PHE A 433 17.55 -6.15 -6.10
CA PHE A 433 18.51 -6.93 -5.30
C PHE A 433 17.82 -7.57 -4.09
N GLU A 434 18.13 -8.86 -3.83
CA GLU A 434 17.68 -9.58 -2.64
C GLU A 434 18.80 -10.50 -2.15
N ILE A 435 18.95 -10.59 -0.82
CA ILE A 435 19.61 -11.69 -0.13
C ILE A 435 18.56 -12.41 0.69
N SER A 436 18.46 -13.74 0.55
CA SER A 436 17.57 -14.57 1.33
C SER A 436 18.30 -15.62 2.14
N LEU A 437 17.67 -16.06 3.25
CA LEU A 437 18.22 -16.95 4.26
C LEU A 437 17.47 -18.27 4.33
N GLN A 438 18.18 -19.34 4.68
CA GLN A 438 17.62 -20.55 5.23
C GLN A 438 17.28 -20.35 6.71
N ARG A 439 16.49 -21.29 7.29
CA ARG A 439 16.04 -21.21 8.68
C ARG A 439 17.17 -21.20 9.72
N ASP A 440 18.32 -21.73 9.37
CA ASP A 440 19.54 -21.73 10.20
C ASP A 440 20.40 -20.48 10.04
N TYR A 441 19.87 -19.45 9.37
CA TYR A 441 20.55 -18.18 9.07
C TYR A 441 21.74 -18.31 8.11
N THR A 442 21.87 -19.41 7.39
CA THR A 442 22.82 -19.53 6.26
C THR A 442 22.23 -18.89 5.01
N LEU A 443 23.12 -18.52 4.07
CA LEU A 443 22.70 -17.99 2.78
C LEU A 443 21.84 -19.01 2.01
N ASN A 444 20.64 -18.56 1.58
CA ASN A 444 19.81 -19.33 0.65
C ASN A 444 20.10 -18.92 -0.79
N GLU A 445 19.94 -17.63 -1.11
CA GLU A 445 20.06 -17.14 -2.47
C GLU A 445 20.42 -15.65 -2.49
N VAL A 446 21.13 -15.25 -3.56
CA VAL A 446 21.32 -13.86 -3.94
C VAL A 446 20.65 -13.63 -5.29
N ILE A 447 19.78 -12.64 -5.35
CA ILE A 447 19.08 -12.20 -6.58
C ILE A 447 19.60 -10.82 -6.95
N ILE A 448 20.06 -10.66 -8.20
CA ILE A 448 20.43 -9.36 -8.78
C ILE A 448 19.87 -9.31 -10.20
N TYR A 449 18.91 -8.44 -10.47
CA TYR A 449 18.43 -8.15 -11.81
C TYR A 449 18.85 -6.75 -12.25
N ASP A 450 19.29 -6.62 -13.51
CA ASP A 450 19.50 -5.34 -14.18
C ASP A 450 18.18 -4.94 -14.87
N ASP A 451 17.35 -4.18 -14.21
CA ASP A 451 16.01 -3.83 -14.70
C ASP A 451 16.02 -2.99 -15.97
N LEU A 452 17.19 -2.41 -16.35
CA LEU A 452 17.32 -1.68 -17.60
C LEU A 452 17.61 -2.60 -18.80
N GLU A 453 18.44 -3.64 -18.58
CA GLU A 453 18.79 -4.59 -19.63
C GLU A 453 17.86 -5.80 -19.66
N ASP A 454 17.29 -6.16 -18.50
CA ASP A 454 16.38 -7.28 -18.31
C ASP A 454 15.10 -6.84 -17.55
N PRO A 455 14.20 -6.07 -18.20
CA PRO A 455 13.00 -5.52 -17.56
C PRO A 455 11.96 -6.58 -17.15
N TYR A 456 12.13 -7.82 -17.58
CA TYR A 456 11.29 -8.96 -17.19
C TYR A 456 11.95 -9.87 -16.16
N GLN A 457 13.16 -9.53 -15.70
CA GLN A 457 13.87 -10.23 -14.63
C GLN A 457 14.04 -11.74 -14.92
N LEU A 458 14.52 -12.07 -16.14
CA LEU A 458 14.72 -13.43 -16.63
C LEU A 458 16.10 -13.98 -16.25
N HIS A 459 17.08 -13.10 -16.03
CA HIS A 459 18.50 -13.46 -15.87
C HIS A 459 19.06 -12.91 -14.56
N ASN A 460 19.10 -13.76 -13.54
CA ASN A 460 19.80 -13.43 -12.29
C ASN A 460 21.32 -13.32 -12.55
N LEU A 461 21.90 -12.18 -12.24
CA LEU A 461 23.34 -11.94 -12.35
C LEU A 461 24.09 -12.70 -11.25
N ASP A 462 25.03 -13.56 -11.60
CA ASP A 462 25.86 -14.25 -10.60
C ASP A 462 26.70 -13.22 -9.83
N TYR A 463 26.45 -13.08 -8.54
CA TYR A 463 27.15 -12.13 -7.67
C TYR A 463 28.67 -12.37 -7.58
N ARG A 464 29.15 -13.61 -7.89
CA ARG A 464 30.56 -13.95 -7.90
C ARG A 464 31.25 -13.36 -9.13
N GLU A 465 30.57 -13.35 -10.27
CA GLU A 465 31.06 -12.75 -11.52
C GLU A 465 30.93 -11.22 -11.49
N HIS A 466 29.97 -10.70 -10.70
CA HIS A 466 29.67 -9.26 -10.55
C HIS A 466 30.03 -8.73 -9.15
N ARG A 467 31.18 -9.15 -8.59
CA ARG A 467 31.57 -8.89 -7.19
C ARG A 467 31.52 -7.41 -6.79
N VAL A 468 32.04 -6.51 -7.62
CA VAL A 468 32.04 -5.06 -7.32
C VAL A 468 30.61 -4.52 -7.22
N LEU A 469 29.72 -4.96 -8.10
CA LEU A 469 28.31 -4.58 -8.04
C LEU A 469 27.66 -5.10 -6.76
N PHE A 470 27.88 -6.39 -6.46
CA PHE A 470 27.36 -7.02 -5.26
C PHE A 470 27.79 -6.31 -3.98
N ASP A 471 29.11 -6.00 -3.86
CA ASP A 471 29.65 -5.31 -2.69
C ASP A 471 29.03 -3.91 -2.52
N ASN A 472 28.80 -3.17 -3.63
CA ASN A 472 28.16 -1.87 -3.61
C ASN A 472 26.67 -1.98 -3.17
N LEU A 473 25.95 -2.99 -3.67
CA LEU A 473 24.54 -3.24 -3.28
C LEU A 473 24.45 -3.64 -1.80
N CYS A 474 25.37 -4.45 -1.30
CA CYS A 474 25.45 -4.80 0.12
C CYS A 474 25.73 -3.61 1.02
N ALA A 475 26.66 -2.73 0.62
CA ALA A 475 26.96 -1.50 1.36
C ALA A 475 25.74 -0.58 1.43
N LEU A 476 25.03 -0.42 0.31
CA LEU A 476 23.80 0.35 0.25
C LEU A 476 22.67 -0.29 1.08
N LEU A 477 22.54 -1.62 1.04
CA LEU A 477 21.57 -2.35 1.86
C LEU A 477 21.85 -2.16 3.36
N SER A 478 23.12 -2.29 3.77
CA SER A 478 23.55 -2.05 5.17
C SER A 478 23.16 -0.65 5.64
N GLN A 479 23.41 0.37 4.82
CA GLN A 479 23.03 1.75 5.12
C GLN A 479 21.51 1.89 5.33
N LYS A 480 20.70 1.32 4.44
CA LYS A 480 19.22 1.42 4.53
C LYS A 480 18.66 0.63 5.71
N LEU A 481 19.20 -0.55 6.02
CA LEU A 481 18.81 -1.34 7.18
C LEU A 481 19.11 -0.61 8.50
N SER A 482 20.25 0.05 8.60
CA SER A 482 20.61 0.86 9.78
C SER A 482 19.66 2.05 9.97
N GLN A 483 19.25 2.72 8.88
CA GLN A 483 18.30 3.83 8.93
C GLN A 483 16.90 3.40 9.38
N SER A 484 16.48 2.17 9.08
CA SER A 484 15.17 1.61 9.44
C SER A 484 15.15 0.85 10.77
N ALA A 485 16.29 0.78 11.48
CA ALA A 485 16.48 -0.03 12.68
C ALA A 485 16.06 -1.51 12.48
N ASP A 486 16.27 -2.05 11.29
CA ASP A 486 15.88 -3.40 10.92
C ASP A 486 16.62 -4.46 11.76
N VAL A 487 16.01 -5.62 11.95
CA VAL A 487 16.57 -6.73 12.72
C VAL A 487 17.87 -7.25 12.11
N TRP A 488 18.03 -7.21 10.79
CA TRP A 488 19.28 -7.62 10.14
C TRP A 488 20.47 -6.74 10.54
N ASP A 489 20.26 -5.44 10.76
CA ASP A 489 21.28 -4.53 11.28
C ASP A 489 21.52 -4.77 12.77
N ARG A 490 20.46 -4.80 13.58
CA ARG A 490 20.56 -4.98 15.03
C ARG A 490 21.28 -6.28 15.44
N GLU A 491 21.04 -7.36 14.70
CA GLU A 491 21.65 -8.68 14.97
C GLU A 491 22.89 -8.98 14.12
N ASN A 492 23.33 -7.99 13.35
CA ASN A 492 24.49 -8.10 12.46
C ASN A 492 24.39 -9.27 11.46
N ILE A 493 23.18 -9.55 10.98
CA ILE A 493 22.91 -10.72 10.10
C ILE A 493 23.63 -10.54 8.77
N LEU A 494 23.51 -9.37 8.14
CA LEU A 494 24.14 -9.12 6.83
C LEU A 494 25.65 -9.41 6.85
N ASN A 495 26.38 -8.90 7.85
CA ASN A 495 27.82 -9.14 7.94
C ASN A 495 28.16 -10.62 8.15
N LYS A 496 27.38 -11.33 9.00
CA LYS A 496 27.55 -12.78 9.19
C LYS A 496 27.37 -13.58 7.89
N ILE A 497 26.49 -13.12 7.01
CA ILE A 497 26.30 -13.73 5.68
C ILE A 497 27.47 -13.40 4.77
N LEU A 498 27.92 -12.13 4.76
CA LEU A 498 29.05 -11.70 3.92
C LEU A 498 30.36 -12.41 4.27
N GLU A 499 30.53 -12.84 5.53
CA GLU A 499 31.67 -13.67 5.97
C GLU A 499 31.61 -15.12 5.46
N GLN A 500 30.46 -15.59 4.99
CA GLN A 500 30.25 -16.96 4.47
C GLN A 500 30.54 -17.06 2.96
N ILE A 501 30.62 -15.94 2.24
CA ILE A 501 30.72 -15.82 0.78
C ILE A 501 31.91 -14.95 0.34
#